data_ceee5e9b1f9d99d58df8dee5bcb40aef
#
_entry.id   ceee5e9b1f9d99d58df8dee5bcb40aef
#
_cell.length_a   1.000
_cell.length_b   1.000
_cell.length_c   1.000
_cell.angle_alpha   90.00
_cell.angle_beta   90.00
_cell.angle_gamma   90.00
#
_symmetry.space_group_name_H-M   'P 1'
#
loop_
_entity.id
_entity.type
_entity.pdbx_description
1 polymer ?
#
loop_
_entity_poly.entity_id
_entity_poly.type
_entity_poly.pdbx_seq_one_letter_code
_entity_poly.pdbx_strand_id
1 'polypeptide(L)'
;GYYHAIVKQAILLVYDQNQLTEDQAPTDWPDLWTKPEFDKKYEYLTSLGGGTVRNVIAGILTRYADPNGDLGIAQEGWDAIAEYYKHGVPNESGVDLYAQIASENSTVVCGQMWSSGVETRDEQYGVKTGYAIPDIGVPYAVEGVAIVSGTKNEEEAQRFVNWFGSAQIQGEWAETFSTLPANTNAVGKANAFNQTIAELPAQQIDWALVAQNIDAWCEKIMLEYMP
;
A
#
# COMPACT_ATOMS: atom_id res chain seq x y z
N GLY A 1 22.42 -1.74 14.30
CA GLY A 1 21.34 -0.87 13.82
C GLY A 1 20.22 -0.79 14.84
N TYR A 2 19.46 0.28 14.78
CA TYR A 2 18.34 0.50 15.70
C TYR A 2 17.03 -0.07 15.20
N TYR A 3 16.96 -0.44 13.93
CA TYR A 3 15.77 -0.89 13.23
C TYR A 3 16.14 -2.04 12.28
N HIS A 4 15.36 -3.11 12.28
CA HIS A 4 15.55 -4.29 11.45
C HIS A 4 14.29 -4.58 10.65
N ALA A 5 14.42 -4.64 9.33
CA ALA A 5 13.32 -5.02 8.44
C ALA A 5 12.90 -6.48 8.67
N ILE A 6 11.60 -6.73 8.73
CA ILE A 6 11.02 -8.07 8.93
C ILE A 6 10.07 -8.49 7.82
N VAL A 7 9.25 -7.57 7.31
CA VAL A 7 8.26 -7.82 6.26
C VAL A 7 8.34 -6.72 5.21
N LYS A 8 8.20 -7.08 3.95
CA LYS A 8 8.05 -6.18 2.82
C LYS A 8 6.63 -6.32 2.27
N GLN A 9 5.93 -5.21 2.12
CA GLN A 9 4.56 -5.17 1.59
C GLN A 9 4.53 -4.32 0.33
N ALA A 10 4.07 -4.86 -0.79
CA ALA A 10 3.69 -4.01 -1.92
C ALA A 10 2.32 -3.38 -1.61
N ILE A 11 2.18 -2.10 -1.94
CA ILE A 11 0.90 -1.40 -1.88
C ILE A 11 0.35 -1.39 -3.31
N LEU A 12 -0.68 -2.18 -3.51
CA LEU A 12 -1.23 -2.51 -4.82
C LEU A 12 -2.49 -1.70 -5.09
N LEU A 13 -2.67 -1.30 -6.34
CA LEU A 13 -3.97 -0.95 -6.88
C LEU A 13 -4.61 -2.27 -7.36
N VAL A 14 -5.57 -2.77 -6.59
CA VAL A 14 -6.25 -4.04 -6.87
C VAL A 14 -7.60 -3.82 -7.55
N TYR A 15 -8.05 -4.81 -8.32
CA TYR A 15 -9.37 -4.84 -8.94
C TYR A 15 -9.94 -6.26 -8.93
N ASP A 16 -11.26 -6.39 -9.08
CA ASP A 16 -11.93 -7.69 -9.15
C ASP A 16 -12.01 -8.20 -10.60
N GLN A 17 -11.31 -9.28 -10.89
CA GLN A 17 -11.33 -9.96 -12.20
C GLN A 17 -12.68 -10.63 -12.53
N ASN A 18 -13.59 -10.76 -11.56
CA ASN A 18 -14.96 -11.19 -11.84
C ASN A 18 -15.77 -10.08 -12.52
N GLN A 19 -15.36 -8.81 -12.39
CA GLN A 19 -16.08 -7.64 -12.88
C GLN A 19 -15.31 -6.90 -14.00
N LEU A 20 -13.99 -6.92 -13.98
CA LEU A 20 -13.14 -6.26 -14.98
C LEU A 20 -12.17 -7.28 -15.59
N THR A 21 -12.11 -7.32 -16.91
CA THR A 21 -11.03 -8.04 -17.61
C THR A 21 -9.73 -7.25 -17.51
N GLU A 22 -8.59 -7.89 -17.78
CA GLU A 22 -7.28 -7.26 -17.70
C GLU A 22 -7.15 -6.01 -18.60
N ASP A 23 -7.75 -6.04 -19.78
CA ASP A 23 -7.79 -4.92 -20.73
C ASP A 23 -8.72 -3.76 -20.31
N GLN A 24 -9.63 -4.01 -19.38
CA GLN A 24 -10.55 -3.03 -18.79
C GLN A 24 -10.05 -2.47 -17.45
N ALA A 25 -9.03 -3.11 -16.87
CA ALA A 25 -8.52 -2.75 -15.55
C ALA A 25 -7.66 -1.47 -15.59
N PRO A 26 -7.53 -0.77 -14.44
CA PRO A 26 -6.58 0.33 -14.35
C PRO A 26 -5.15 -0.21 -14.44
N THR A 27 -4.28 0.51 -15.14
CA THR A 27 -2.86 0.16 -15.29
C THR A 27 -1.95 0.96 -14.35
N ASP A 28 -2.42 2.13 -13.91
CA ASP A 28 -1.72 3.01 -12.97
C ASP A 28 -2.75 3.81 -12.14
N TRP A 29 -2.30 4.39 -11.04
CA TRP A 29 -3.12 5.23 -10.16
C TRP A 29 -3.82 6.39 -10.89
N PRO A 30 -3.17 7.16 -11.79
CA PRO A 30 -3.82 8.23 -12.53
C PRO A 30 -5.03 7.81 -13.38
N ASP A 31 -5.11 6.56 -13.79
CA ASP A 31 -6.26 6.03 -14.52
C ASP A 31 -7.56 6.25 -13.75
N LEU A 32 -7.50 6.15 -12.42
CA LEU A 32 -8.67 6.25 -11.54
C LEU A 32 -9.42 7.58 -11.65
N TRP A 33 -8.72 8.68 -11.96
CA TRP A 33 -9.34 10.00 -12.06
C TRP A 33 -9.26 10.61 -13.45
N THR A 34 -8.48 10.03 -14.37
CA THR A 34 -8.37 10.53 -15.74
C THR A 34 -9.25 9.77 -16.73
N LYS A 35 -9.60 8.51 -16.42
CA LYS A 35 -10.45 7.68 -17.27
C LYS A 35 -11.87 7.64 -16.72
N PRO A 36 -12.88 8.09 -17.50
CA PRO A 36 -14.26 8.22 -17.01
C PRO A 36 -14.91 6.88 -16.60
N GLU A 37 -14.39 5.75 -17.10
CA GLU A 37 -14.86 4.42 -16.72
C GLU A 37 -14.61 4.06 -15.25
N PHE A 38 -13.70 4.77 -14.56
CA PHE A 38 -13.40 4.56 -13.14
C PHE A 38 -14.09 5.58 -12.22
N ASP A 39 -14.83 6.56 -12.75
CA ASP A 39 -15.56 7.52 -11.92
C ASP A 39 -16.53 6.80 -10.98
N LYS A 40 -16.37 7.03 -9.67
CA LYS A 40 -17.13 6.37 -8.59
C LYS A 40 -17.04 4.83 -8.58
N LYS A 41 -15.92 4.28 -9.09
CA LYS A 41 -15.67 2.83 -9.09
C LYS A 41 -14.48 2.37 -8.26
N TYR A 42 -13.81 3.27 -7.57
CA TYR A 42 -12.73 2.91 -6.64
C TYR A 42 -12.95 3.51 -5.26
N GLU A 43 -12.54 2.76 -4.26
CA GLU A 43 -12.56 3.21 -2.87
C GLU A 43 -11.30 4.01 -2.53
N TYR A 44 -11.47 5.07 -1.75
CA TYR A 44 -10.38 5.72 -1.05
C TYR A 44 -10.58 5.70 0.47
N LEU A 45 -9.48 5.63 1.24
CA LEU A 45 -9.55 5.64 2.70
C LEU A 45 -9.72 7.07 3.23
N THR A 46 -10.69 7.23 4.14
CA THR A 46 -11.00 8.50 4.81
C THR A 46 -10.11 8.76 6.02
N SER A 47 -9.51 7.72 6.62
CA SER A 47 -8.56 7.84 7.72
C SER A 47 -7.13 7.79 7.20
N LEU A 48 -6.40 8.91 7.23
CA LEU A 48 -5.04 9.05 6.68
C LEU A 48 -3.92 8.67 7.66
N GLY A 49 -4.24 8.03 8.79
CA GLY A 49 -3.24 7.59 9.78
C GLY A 49 -2.55 6.27 9.44
N GLY A 50 -3.12 5.46 8.56
CA GLY A 50 -2.62 4.13 8.23
C GLY A 50 -1.44 4.11 7.26
N GLY A 51 -0.58 3.08 7.37
CA GLY A 51 0.58 2.90 6.50
C GLY A 51 0.20 2.75 5.02
N THR A 52 -0.87 1.99 4.72
CA THR A 52 -1.32 1.75 3.33
C THR A 52 -1.67 3.05 2.63
N VAL A 53 -2.58 3.86 3.20
CA VAL A 53 -3.00 5.14 2.60
C VAL A 53 -1.86 6.13 2.48
N ARG A 54 -0.97 6.20 3.47
CA ARG A 54 0.22 7.07 3.42
C ARG A 54 1.18 6.68 2.30
N ASN A 55 1.34 5.39 2.02
CA ASN A 55 2.12 4.93 0.87
C ASN A 55 1.46 5.26 -0.47
N VAL A 56 0.12 5.19 -0.57
CA VAL A 56 -0.61 5.64 -1.78
C VAL A 56 -0.41 7.14 -1.99
N ILE A 57 -0.62 7.95 -0.96
CA ILE A 57 -0.40 9.41 -1.02
C ILE A 57 1.05 9.72 -1.43
N ALA A 58 2.03 9.06 -0.80
CA ALA A 58 3.43 9.22 -1.18
C ALA A 58 3.68 8.79 -2.64
N GLY A 59 3.13 7.66 -3.05
CA GLY A 59 3.24 7.15 -4.43
C GLY A 59 2.66 8.09 -5.48
N ILE A 60 1.58 8.80 -5.17
CA ILE A 60 0.97 9.79 -6.05
C ILE A 60 1.78 11.10 -6.02
N LEU A 61 1.98 11.71 -4.85
CA LEU A 61 2.57 13.05 -4.72
C LEU A 61 4.03 13.10 -5.15
N THR A 62 4.84 12.09 -4.84
CA THR A 62 6.27 12.09 -5.20
C THR A 62 6.54 12.04 -6.71
N ARG A 63 5.54 11.73 -7.52
CA ARG A 63 5.60 11.87 -9.00
C ARG A 63 5.74 13.34 -9.42
N TYR A 64 5.31 14.25 -8.58
CA TYR A 64 5.25 15.69 -8.79
C TYR A 64 6.15 16.47 -7.80
N ALA A 65 7.24 15.83 -7.35
CA ALA A 65 8.18 16.46 -6.45
C ALA A 65 8.79 17.71 -7.09
N ASP A 66 8.68 18.86 -6.40
CA ASP A 66 9.27 20.13 -6.79
C ASP A 66 9.80 20.86 -5.54
N PRO A 67 11.10 21.11 -5.42
CA PRO A 67 11.66 21.83 -4.29
C PRO A 67 11.09 23.24 -4.07
N ASN A 68 10.49 23.84 -5.09
CA ASN A 68 9.86 25.16 -5.03
C ASN A 68 8.34 25.08 -4.83
N GLY A 69 7.77 23.89 -4.88
CA GLY A 69 6.35 23.64 -4.70
C GLY A 69 5.92 23.67 -3.23
N ASP A 70 4.60 23.76 -3.02
CA ASP A 70 4.03 23.72 -1.67
C ASP A 70 4.29 22.35 -1.02
N LEU A 71 4.89 22.36 0.17
CA LEU A 71 5.34 21.16 0.89
C LEU A 71 6.23 20.24 0.02
N GLY A 72 7.00 20.80 -0.92
CA GLY A 72 7.89 20.07 -1.82
C GLY A 72 7.20 19.39 -3.02
N ILE A 73 5.96 19.79 -3.33
CA ILE A 73 5.11 19.21 -4.39
C ILE A 73 4.63 20.33 -5.33
N ALA A 74 4.75 20.11 -6.64
CA ALA A 74 4.19 20.99 -7.66
C ALA A 74 2.65 21.02 -7.59
N GLN A 75 2.03 22.09 -8.12
CA GLN A 75 0.57 22.25 -8.10
C GLN A 75 -0.15 21.09 -8.76
N GLU A 76 0.41 20.53 -9.83
CA GLU A 76 -0.14 19.38 -10.55
C GLU A 76 -0.28 18.12 -9.65
N GLY A 77 0.57 17.97 -8.65
CA GLY A 77 0.46 16.89 -7.66
C GLY A 77 -0.72 17.11 -6.72
N TRP A 78 -0.98 18.34 -6.31
CA TRP A 78 -2.16 18.68 -5.51
C TRP A 78 -3.45 18.57 -6.31
N ASP A 79 -3.42 18.95 -7.58
CA ASP A 79 -4.55 18.77 -8.50
C ASP A 79 -4.85 17.27 -8.70
N ALA A 80 -3.84 16.42 -8.84
CA ALA A 80 -4.01 14.97 -8.92
C ALA A 80 -4.65 14.39 -7.65
N ILE A 81 -4.24 14.83 -6.46
CA ILE A 81 -4.87 14.45 -5.19
C ILE A 81 -6.33 14.92 -5.12
N ALA A 82 -6.61 16.15 -5.54
CA ALA A 82 -7.98 16.67 -5.58
C ALA A 82 -8.89 15.80 -6.46
N GLU A 83 -8.44 15.46 -7.67
CA GLU A 83 -9.21 14.61 -8.59
C GLU A 83 -9.33 13.17 -8.05
N TYR A 84 -8.29 12.60 -7.42
CA TYR A 84 -8.36 11.28 -6.78
C TYR A 84 -9.49 11.22 -5.73
N TYR A 85 -9.59 12.19 -4.82
CA TYR A 85 -10.66 12.21 -3.81
C TYR A 85 -12.04 12.56 -4.39
N LYS A 86 -12.09 13.41 -5.40
CA LYS A 86 -13.34 13.83 -6.05
C LYS A 86 -14.01 12.67 -6.81
N HIS A 87 -13.23 11.86 -7.52
CA HIS A 87 -13.74 10.76 -8.36
C HIS A 87 -13.90 9.43 -7.63
N GLY A 88 -13.28 9.26 -6.46
CA GLY A 88 -13.42 8.05 -5.66
C GLY A 88 -14.71 7.99 -4.84
N VAL A 89 -14.89 6.85 -4.18
CA VAL A 89 -15.93 6.59 -3.18
C VAL A 89 -15.26 6.53 -1.81
N PRO A 90 -15.72 7.31 -0.81
CA PRO A 90 -15.17 7.21 0.53
C PRO A 90 -15.47 5.83 1.13
N ASN A 91 -14.48 5.25 1.80
CA ASN A 91 -14.73 4.01 2.52
C ASN A 91 -15.64 4.26 3.74
N GLU A 92 -16.52 3.30 4.01
CA GLU A 92 -17.29 3.28 5.24
C GLU A 92 -16.42 2.78 6.39
N SER A 93 -16.47 3.47 7.53
CA SER A 93 -15.63 3.12 8.69
C SER A 93 -15.87 1.68 9.14
N GLY A 94 -14.81 0.88 9.15
CA GLY A 94 -14.83 -0.52 9.56
C GLY A 94 -15.29 -1.51 8.47
N VAL A 95 -15.60 -1.04 7.26
CA VAL A 95 -15.88 -1.90 6.11
C VAL A 95 -14.58 -2.21 5.37
N ASP A 96 -14.33 -3.48 5.07
CA ASP A 96 -13.19 -3.92 4.28
C ASP A 96 -13.48 -3.66 2.78
N LEU A 97 -12.48 -3.23 2.02
CA LEU A 97 -12.60 -2.99 0.57
C LEU A 97 -13.21 -4.20 -0.15
N TYR A 98 -12.79 -5.42 0.19
CA TYR A 98 -13.27 -6.63 -0.47
C TYR A 98 -14.72 -6.97 -0.11
N ALA A 99 -15.15 -6.64 1.12
CA ALA A 99 -16.56 -6.70 1.49
C ALA A 99 -17.41 -5.73 0.65
N GLN A 100 -16.86 -4.54 0.38
CA GLN A 100 -17.52 -3.55 -0.47
C GLN A 100 -17.56 -4.01 -1.93
N ILE A 101 -16.46 -4.48 -2.49
CA ILE A 101 -16.40 -5.03 -3.86
C ILE A 101 -17.38 -6.19 -4.06
N ALA A 102 -17.50 -7.08 -3.07
CA ALA A 102 -18.40 -8.24 -3.12
C ALA A 102 -19.89 -7.91 -2.88
N SER A 103 -20.20 -6.68 -2.48
CA SER A 103 -21.59 -6.25 -2.23
C SER A 103 -22.36 -6.06 -3.52
N GLU A 104 -23.56 -6.67 -3.64
CA GLU A 104 -24.43 -6.59 -4.81
C GLU A 104 -24.82 -5.16 -5.23
N ASN A 105 -24.80 -4.21 -4.30
CA ASN A 105 -25.17 -2.82 -4.55
C ASN A 105 -23.96 -1.87 -4.68
N SER A 106 -22.76 -2.40 -4.64
CA SER A 106 -21.54 -1.59 -4.75
C SER A 106 -21.23 -1.24 -6.20
N THR A 107 -20.79 -0.01 -6.42
CA THR A 107 -20.16 0.41 -7.68
C THR A 107 -18.64 0.24 -7.64
N VAL A 108 -18.07 0.00 -6.45
CA VAL A 108 -16.63 -0.13 -6.25
C VAL A 108 -16.14 -1.47 -6.79
N VAL A 109 -15.17 -1.43 -7.67
CA VAL A 109 -14.54 -2.61 -8.31
C VAL A 109 -13.03 -2.64 -8.12
N CYS A 110 -12.44 -1.57 -7.59
CA CYS A 110 -11.01 -1.47 -7.34
C CYS A 110 -10.68 -0.56 -6.14
N GLY A 111 -9.44 -0.62 -5.68
CA GLY A 111 -8.95 0.19 -4.57
C GLY A 111 -7.54 -0.21 -4.13
N GLN A 112 -7.13 0.25 -2.96
CA GLN A 112 -5.80 0.01 -2.43
C GLN A 112 -5.75 -1.19 -1.49
N MET A 113 -4.73 -2.05 -1.64
CA MET A 113 -4.52 -3.20 -0.77
C MET A 113 -3.03 -3.46 -0.55
N TRP A 114 -2.68 -3.92 0.64
CA TRP A 114 -1.33 -4.45 0.91
C TRP A 114 -1.24 -5.93 0.50
N SER A 115 -0.09 -6.33 -0.03
CA SER A 115 0.04 -7.63 -0.71
C SER A 115 -0.28 -8.85 0.16
N SER A 116 0.09 -8.89 1.44
CA SER A 116 -0.22 -10.03 2.31
C SER A 116 -1.71 -10.14 2.69
N GLY A 117 -2.51 -9.12 2.38
CA GLY A 117 -3.94 -9.13 2.63
C GLY A 117 -4.78 -9.76 1.51
N VAL A 118 -4.21 -9.93 0.31
CA VAL A 118 -4.95 -10.28 -0.90
C VAL A 118 -5.58 -11.68 -0.81
N GLU A 119 -4.77 -12.73 -0.66
CA GLU A 119 -5.27 -14.12 -0.72
C GLU A 119 -6.31 -14.43 0.35
N THR A 120 -6.10 -13.97 1.58
CA THR A 120 -7.06 -14.17 2.67
C THR A 120 -8.42 -13.53 2.35
N ARG A 121 -8.42 -12.37 1.68
CA ARG A 121 -9.64 -11.67 1.31
C ARG A 121 -10.31 -12.26 0.09
N ASP A 122 -9.53 -12.73 -0.89
CA ASP A 122 -10.06 -13.49 -2.01
C ASP A 122 -10.86 -14.71 -1.52
N GLU A 123 -10.30 -15.46 -0.59
CA GLU A 123 -10.99 -16.63 0.01
C GLU A 123 -12.23 -16.21 0.82
N GLN A 124 -12.12 -15.13 1.59
CA GLN A 124 -13.19 -14.69 2.49
C GLN A 124 -14.39 -14.13 1.73
N TYR A 125 -14.16 -13.36 0.67
CA TYR A 125 -15.20 -12.57 -0.02
C TYR A 125 -15.52 -13.08 -1.43
N GLY A 126 -14.80 -14.08 -1.93
CA GLY A 126 -15.01 -14.62 -3.28
C GLY A 126 -14.57 -13.67 -4.40
N VAL A 127 -13.73 -12.70 -4.09
CA VAL A 127 -13.11 -11.81 -5.07
C VAL A 127 -11.98 -12.55 -5.76
N LYS A 128 -11.75 -12.24 -7.01
CA LYS A 128 -10.59 -12.71 -7.75
C LYS A 128 -9.69 -11.53 -8.07
N THR A 129 -8.67 -11.33 -7.25
CA THR A 129 -7.83 -10.14 -7.35
C THR A 129 -6.93 -10.15 -8.58
N GLY A 130 -7.06 -9.09 -9.41
CA GLY A 130 -6.02 -8.59 -10.29
C GLY A 130 -5.38 -7.34 -9.67
N TYR A 131 -4.21 -6.94 -10.15
CA TYR A 131 -3.56 -5.72 -9.69
C TYR A 131 -2.79 -5.02 -10.82
N ALA A 132 -2.75 -3.69 -10.73
CA ALA A 132 -1.99 -2.88 -11.66
C ALA A 132 -0.48 -2.97 -11.39
N ILE A 133 0.32 -2.93 -12.46
CA ILE A 133 1.77 -2.81 -12.39
C ILE A 133 2.16 -1.53 -13.14
N PRO A 134 2.21 -0.38 -12.44
CA PRO A 134 2.61 0.88 -13.06
C PRO A 134 4.02 0.81 -13.66
N ASP A 135 4.24 1.48 -14.78
CA ASP A 135 5.58 1.56 -15.42
C ASP A 135 6.65 2.12 -14.47
N ILE A 136 6.25 3.00 -13.55
CA ILE A 136 7.15 3.55 -12.52
C ILE A 136 7.35 2.61 -11.33
N GLY A 137 6.70 1.46 -11.31
CA GLY A 137 6.71 0.48 -10.23
C GLY A 137 5.66 0.71 -9.15
N VAL A 138 5.62 -0.19 -8.17
CA VAL A 138 4.70 -0.17 -7.04
C VAL A 138 5.37 0.38 -5.77
N PRO A 139 4.63 1.12 -4.91
CA PRO A 139 5.15 1.50 -3.60
C PRO A 139 5.35 0.27 -2.72
N TYR A 140 6.44 0.25 -1.95
CA TYR A 140 6.68 -0.77 -0.93
C TYR A 140 6.75 -0.16 0.46
N ALA A 141 5.98 -0.72 1.39
CA ALA A 141 6.16 -0.51 2.82
C ALA A 141 7.09 -1.59 3.38
N VAL A 142 8.04 -1.20 4.22
CA VAL A 142 8.92 -2.11 4.93
C VAL A 142 8.60 -2.02 6.42
N GLU A 143 8.05 -3.09 6.95
CA GLU A 143 7.79 -3.23 8.37
C GLU A 143 9.05 -3.69 9.10
N GLY A 144 9.20 -3.26 10.33
CA GLY A 144 10.40 -3.56 11.08
C GLY A 144 10.19 -3.70 12.57
N VAL A 145 11.20 -4.24 13.19
CA VAL A 145 11.31 -4.36 14.63
C VAL A 145 12.47 -3.51 15.14
N ALA A 146 12.28 -2.84 16.28
CA ALA A 146 13.30 -2.03 16.92
C ALA A 146 13.35 -2.31 18.43
N ILE A 147 14.52 -2.12 19.03
CA ILE A 147 14.68 -2.17 20.47
C ILE A 147 14.41 -0.78 21.04
N VAL A 148 13.49 -0.71 22.00
CA VAL A 148 13.13 0.55 22.66
C VAL A 148 14.32 1.07 23.46
N SER A 149 14.70 2.32 23.22
CA SER A 149 15.80 2.98 23.96
C SER A 149 15.50 3.02 25.45
N GLY A 150 16.52 2.69 26.25
CA GLY A 150 16.39 2.67 27.72
C GLY A 150 15.69 1.44 28.29
N THR A 151 15.41 0.42 27.47
CA THR A 151 14.94 -0.88 27.99
C THR A 151 15.93 -1.45 29.01
N LYS A 152 15.41 -2.09 30.05
CA LYS A 152 16.22 -2.80 31.04
C LYS A 152 16.56 -4.24 30.62
N ASN A 153 15.95 -4.71 29.54
CA ASN A 153 16.07 -6.09 29.00
C ASN A 153 16.74 -6.07 27.62
N GLU A 154 17.84 -5.32 27.47
CA GLU A 154 18.47 -5.11 26.17
C GLU A 154 19.00 -6.41 25.54
N GLU A 155 19.59 -7.29 26.35
CA GLU A 155 20.13 -8.56 25.88
C GLU A 155 19.04 -9.51 25.37
N GLU A 156 17.93 -9.61 26.09
CA GLU A 156 16.77 -10.40 25.67
C GLU A 156 16.10 -9.82 24.42
N ALA A 157 15.99 -8.49 24.35
CA ALA A 157 15.46 -7.80 23.17
C ALA A 157 16.34 -8.05 21.93
N GLN A 158 17.68 -8.01 22.08
CA GLN A 158 18.60 -8.35 21.00
C GLN A 158 18.46 -9.81 20.56
N ARG A 159 18.31 -10.74 21.51
CA ARG A 159 18.07 -12.17 21.20
C ARG A 159 16.78 -12.34 20.40
N PHE A 160 15.69 -11.66 20.81
CA PHE A 160 14.41 -11.69 20.09
C PHE A 160 14.56 -11.15 18.67
N VAL A 161 15.16 -9.98 18.50
CA VAL A 161 15.35 -9.36 17.18
C VAL A 161 16.16 -10.25 16.24
N ASN A 162 17.27 -10.83 16.76
CA ASN A 162 18.10 -11.75 15.99
C ASN A 162 17.37 -13.05 15.62
N TRP A 163 16.58 -13.60 16.53
CA TRP A 163 15.75 -14.78 16.30
C TRP A 163 14.69 -14.49 15.26
N PHE A 164 13.92 -13.40 15.42
CA PHE A 164 12.83 -13.03 14.52
C PHE A 164 13.34 -12.64 13.13
N GLY A 165 14.50 -12.01 13.03
CA GLY A 165 15.15 -11.67 11.76
C GLY A 165 15.85 -12.84 11.05
N SER A 166 15.94 -14.04 11.67
CA SER A 166 16.57 -15.19 11.06
C SER A 166 15.81 -15.72 9.85
N ALA A 167 16.51 -16.29 8.86
CA ALA A 167 15.89 -16.82 7.65
C ALA A 167 14.88 -17.94 7.95
N GLN A 168 15.13 -18.76 8.98
CA GLN A 168 14.21 -19.81 9.40
C GLN A 168 12.88 -19.21 9.86
N ILE A 169 12.90 -18.33 10.85
CA ILE A 169 11.70 -17.75 11.45
C ILE A 169 10.95 -16.86 10.47
N GLN A 170 11.67 -16.06 9.68
CA GLN A 170 11.07 -15.26 8.61
C GLN A 170 10.37 -16.15 7.56
N GLY A 171 10.94 -17.32 7.24
CA GLY A 171 10.31 -18.30 6.34
C GLY A 171 9.05 -18.91 6.94
N GLU A 172 9.09 -19.39 8.20
CA GLU A 172 7.93 -19.92 8.92
C GLU A 172 6.82 -18.87 9.05
N TRP A 173 7.18 -17.62 9.30
CA TRP A 173 6.25 -16.48 9.35
C TRP A 173 5.59 -16.23 7.98
N ALA A 174 6.39 -16.26 6.90
CA ALA A 174 5.91 -16.08 5.54
C ALA A 174 4.90 -17.17 5.12
N GLU A 175 5.19 -18.44 5.45
CA GLU A 175 4.29 -19.55 5.20
C GLU A 175 2.98 -19.45 5.99
N THR A 176 3.05 -18.99 7.25
CA THR A 176 1.89 -18.95 8.15
C THR A 176 0.97 -17.75 7.87
N PHE A 177 1.54 -16.59 7.53
CA PHE A 177 0.81 -15.32 7.46
C PHE A 177 0.80 -14.70 6.05
N SER A 178 1.14 -15.46 5.03
CA SER A 178 1.15 -15.01 3.62
C SER A 178 1.92 -13.68 3.44
N THR A 179 3.10 -13.55 4.08
CA THR A 179 3.90 -12.33 4.01
C THR A 179 5.10 -12.48 3.07
N LEU A 180 5.63 -11.35 2.57
CA LEU A 180 6.92 -11.32 1.89
C LEU A 180 8.01 -10.99 2.92
N PRO A 181 8.92 -11.94 3.26
CA PRO A 181 9.96 -11.70 4.24
C PRO A 181 11.00 -10.68 3.76
N ALA A 182 11.48 -9.84 4.67
CA ALA A 182 12.59 -8.93 4.37
C ALA A 182 13.95 -9.63 4.28
N ASN A 183 14.10 -10.79 4.94
CA ASN A 183 15.29 -11.61 4.81
C ASN A 183 15.31 -12.32 3.46
N THR A 184 16.25 -11.96 2.59
CA THR A 184 16.35 -12.48 1.22
C THR A 184 16.54 -14.01 1.16
N ASN A 185 17.14 -14.63 2.19
CA ASN A 185 17.29 -16.09 2.25
C ASN A 185 15.98 -16.81 2.62
N ALA A 186 14.94 -16.07 3.02
CA ALA A 186 13.62 -16.62 3.36
C ALA A 186 12.58 -16.43 2.25
N VAL A 187 12.85 -15.63 1.21
CA VAL A 187 11.86 -15.28 0.14
C VAL A 187 11.32 -16.54 -0.55
N GLY A 188 12.15 -17.56 -0.78
CA GLY A 188 11.70 -18.81 -1.38
C GLY A 188 10.72 -19.63 -0.52
N LYS A 189 10.44 -19.20 0.72
CA LYS A 189 9.42 -19.78 1.61
C LYS A 189 8.10 -19.02 1.57
N ALA A 190 8.07 -17.83 0.99
CA ALA A 190 6.81 -17.14 0.73
C ALA A 190 5.95 -17.97 -0.24
N ASN A 191 4.63 -17.80 -0.18
CA ASN A 191 3.71 -18.42 -1.12
C ASN A 191 3.94 -17.91 -2.57
N ALA A 192 3.33 -18.56 -3.55
CA ALA A 192 3.52 -18.26 -4.97
C ALA A 192 3.15 -16.79 -5.30
N PHE A 193 2.06 -16.28 -4.71
CA PHE A 193 1.64 -14.90 -4.91
C PHE A 193 2.70 -13.91 -4.40
N ASN A 194 3.18 -14.07 -3.17
CA ASN A 194 4.19 -13.17 -2.60
C ASN A 194 5.56 -13.32 -3.29
N GLN A 195 5.90 -14.48 -3.84
CA GLN A 195 7.09 -14.61 -4.69
C GLN A 195 6.95 -13.77 -5.98
N THR A 196 5.77 -13.77 -6.60
CA THR A 196 5.48 -12.89 -7.75
C THR A 196 5.56 -11.41 -7.35
N ILE A 197 5.00 -11.05 -6.18
CA ILE A 197 5.11 -9.67 -5.64
C ILE A 197 6.56 -9.25 -5.42
N ALA A 198 7.44 -10.17 -5.03
CA ALA A 198 8.87 -9.88 -4.83
C ALA A 198 9.59 -9.41 -6.09
N GLU A 199 9.10 -9.82 -7.27
CA GLU A 199 9.67 -9.50 -8.59
C GLU A 199 9.14 -8.18 -9.17
N LEU A 200 8.12 -7.56 -8.56
CA LEU A 200 7.55 -6.31 -9.06
C LEU A 200 8.56 -5.15 -8.96
N PRO A 201 8.63 -4.29 -9.97
CA PRO A 201 9.48 -3.11 -9.90
C PRO A 201 9.03 -2.19 -8.76
N ALA A 202 9.99 -1.72 -7.96
CA ALA A 202 9.69 -0.77 -6.89
C ALA A 202 9.66 0.66 -7.43
N GLN A 203 8.60 1.40 -7.11
CA GLN A 203 8.55 2.83 -7.38
C GLN A 203 9.68 3.54 -6.62
N GLN A 204 10.40 4.42 -7.32
CA GLN A 204 11.45 5.24 -6.72
C GLN A 204 10.79 6.42 -5.99
N ILE A 205 10.70 6.31 -4.67
CA ILE A 205 10.10 7.32 -3.78
C ILE A 205 11.22 8.00 -2.99
N ASP A 206 11.23 9.33 -2.97
CA ASP A 206 12.10 10.10 -2.06
C ASP A 206 11.55 10.01 -0.63
N TRP A 207 11.99 9.00 0.10
CA TRP A 207 11.57 8.76 1.48
C TRP A 207 12.03 9.85 2.46
N ALA A 208 13.04 10.65 2.10
CA ALA A 208 13.44 11.80 2.93
C ALA A 208 12.40 12.93 2.81
N LEU A 209 11.94 13.21 1.59
CA LEU A 209 10.83 14.14 1.34
C LEU A 209 9.54 13.67 2.03
N VAL A 210 9.19 12.38 1.89
CA VAL A 210 8.02 11.78 2.54
C VAL A 210 8.11 11.92 4.06
N ALA A 211 9.22 11.49 4.67
CA ALA A 211 9.40 11.54 6.13
C ALA A 211 9.29 12.96 6.70
N GLN A 212 9.70 13.96 5.93
CA GLN A 212 9.62 15.36 6.33
C GLN A 212 8.20 15.92 6.24
N ASN A 213 7.38 15.46 5.29
CA ASN A 213 6.15 16.17 4.92
C ASN A 213 4.87 15.34 5.05
N ILE A 214 4.91 14.02 5.23
CA ILE A 214 3.72 13.15 5.14
C ILE A 214 2.59 13.57 6.08
N ASP A 215 2.89 14.04 7.28
CA ASP A 215 1.86 14.51 8.23
C ASP A 215 1.21 15.78 7.72
N ALA A 216 1.99 16.74 7.21
CA ALA A 216 1.48 17.99 6.62
C ALA A 216 0.70 17.72 5.32
N TRP A 217 1.14 16.78 4.49
CA TRP A 217 0.37 16.35 3.31
C TRP A 217 -0.98 15.79 3.70
N CYS A 218 -1.02 14.88 4.69
CA CYS A 218 -2.27 14.31 5.16
C CYS A 218 -3.21 15.38 5.76
N GLU A 219 -2.67 16.33 6.54
CA GLU A 219 -3.45 17.42 7.09
C GLU A 219 -4.04 18.31 5.99
N LYS A 220 -3.23 18.70 5.00
CA LYS A 220 -3.68 19.49 3.84
C LYS A 220 -4.74 18.76 3.04
N ILE A 221 -4.57 17.45 2.80
CA ILE A 221 -5.56 16.63 2.09
C ILE A 221 -6.89 16.62 2.84
N MET A 222 -6.88 16.39 4.15
CA MET A 222 -8.11 16.38 4.97
C MET A 222 -8.83 17.74 5.00
N LEU A 223 -8.08 18.83 4.95
CA LEU A 223 -8.66 20.18 5.04
C LEU A 223 -9.13 20.75 3.72
N GLU A 224 -8.49 20.41 2.61
CA GLU A 224 -8.68 21.10 1.35
C GLU A 224 -9.24 20.22 0.21
N TYR A 225 -9.01 18.89 0.25
CA TYR A 225 -9.28 18.00 -0.88
C TYR A 225 -10.24 16.86 -0.58
N MET A 226 -10.40 16.46 0.67
CA MET A 226 -11.43 15.47 1.03
C MET A 226 -12.79 16.16 1.12
N PRO A 227 -13.84 15.56 0.49
CA PRO A 227 -15.20 16.11 0.52
C PRO A 227 -15.83 16.10 1.91
#